data_b8fb9f0a5705b1b7fa7557a388646c88
#
_entry.id   b8fb9f0a5705b1b7fa7557a388646c88
#
_cell.length_a   1.000
_cell.length_b   1.000
_cell.length_c   1.000
_cell.angle_alpha   90.00
_cell.angle_beta   90.00
_cell.angle_gamma   90.00
#
_symmetry.space_group_name_H-M   'P 1'
#
loop_
_entity.id
_entity.type
_entity.pdbx_description
1 polymer ?
#
loop_
_entity_poly.entity_id
_entity_poly.type
_entity_poly.pdbx_seq_one_letter_code
_entity_poly.pdbx_strand_id
1 'polypeptide(L)'
;MFRILELHTIFQEEFYGKELILADRETVEQEADNILKDADVCDVAFLVVGDPFGATTHSDLVLRAVKLGIPYKVIHNASIMNAVGCCGLQVGYRSFQAKCCLRLHMTLASASLKMIGKTVASDVFTELYSFGETVSIVFWTDTWKPESFFDKIEKNRQNGMHTLCLLDIKVKEQSLENLMKGRKIYEPPRYMSVNQAAEQLLAIIQNRRLQGEESAITENTICVGLARVGAPDQKIASGTLEQMSTVELGGPLHSLIVTGTLHPLELEMLQLFPVAGSSFEQHACQRTT
;
A
#
# COMPACT_ATOMS: atom_id res chain seq x y z
N MET A 1 -28.13 11.49 -10.37
CA MET A 1 -26.88 11.22 -9.65
C MET A 1 -26.67 12.21 -8.49
N PHE A 2 -26.85 13.51 -8.69
CA PHE A 2 -26.74 14.55 -7.64
C PHE A 2 -27.69 14.36 -6.43
N ARG A 3 -28.92 13.92 -6.65
CA ARG A 3 -29.92 13.70 -5.57
C ARG A 3 -29.53 12.56 -4.60
N ILE A 4 -28.81 11.57 -5.05
CA ILE A 4 -28.37 10.45 -4.18
C ILE A 4 -27.24 10.88 -3.24
N LEU A 5 -26.36 11.76 -3.71
CA LEU A 5 -25.28 12.34 -2.88
C LEU A 5 -25.83 13.27 -1.79
N GLU A 6 -26.79 14.15 -2.14
CA GLU A 6 -27.45 15.03 -1.19
C GLU A 6 -28.23 14.27 -0.11
N LEU A 7 -28.99 13.22 -0.48
CA LEU A 7 -29.69 12.36 0.48
C LEU A 7 -28.69 11.63 1.41
N HIS A 8 -27.55 11.20 0.89
CA HIS A 8 -26.53 10.54 1.69
C HIS A 8 -25.92 11.50 2.74
N THR A 9 -25.70 12.74 2.39
CA THR A 9 -25.18 13.78 3.28
C THR A 9 -26.15 14.05 4.43
N ILE A 10 -27.44 14.24 4.13
CA ILE A 10 -28.48 14.47 5.15
C ILE A 10 -28.55 13.33 6.16
N PHE A 11 -28.51 12.07 5.71
CA PHE A 11 -28.50 10.92 6.62
C PHE A 11 -27.24 10.86 7.49
N GLN A 12 -26.10 11.27 6.96
CA GLN A 12 -24.84 11.33 7.72
C GLN A 12 -24.87 12.45 8.75
N GLU A 13 -25.40 13.64 8.42
CA GLU A 13 -25.58 14.75 9.35
C GLU A 13 -26.49 14.36 10.51
N GLU A 14 -27.61 13.69 10.22
CA GLU A 14 -28.50 13.16 11.25
C GLU A 14 -27.81 12.10 12.14
N PHE A 15 -27.06 11.21 11.52
CA PHE A 15 -26.34 10.14 12.22
C PHE A 15 -25.22 10.67 13.14
N TYR A 16 -24.43 11.62 12.66
CA TYR A 16 -23.31 12.17 13.42
C TYR A 16 -23.71 13.36 14.30
N GLY A 17 -24.88 13.93 14.09
CA GLY A 17 -25.34 15.15 14.79
C GLY A 17 -24.43 16.36 14.52
N LYS A 18 -23.81 16.41 13.34
CA LYS A 18 -22.87 17.46 12.91
C LYS A 18 -23.20 17.90 11.49
N GLU A 19 -22.97 19.18 11.22
CA GLU A 19 -22.98 19.71 9.85
C GLU A 19 -21.80 19.15 9.06
N LEU A 20 -22.05 18.73 7.81
CA LEU A 20 -21.02 18.22 6.91
C LEU A 20 -20.63 19.28 5.88
N ILE A 21 -19.34 19.55 5.81
CA ILE A 21 -18.77 20.43 4.78
C ILE A 21 -18.39 19.55 3.60
N LEU A 22 -19.01 19.77 2.44
CA LEU A 22 -18.69 19.01 1.24
C LEU A 22 -17.34 19.46 0.69
N ALA A 23 -16.38 18.53 0.66
CA ALA A 23 -15.06 18.72 0.06
C ALA A 23 -15.02 18.03 -1.31
N ASP A 24 -14.98 18.80 -2.37
CA ASP A 24 -14.73 18.28 -3.71
C ASP A 24 -13.21 18.09 -3.95
N ARG A 25 -12.86 17.60 -5.14
CA ARG A 25 -11.47 17.36 -5.49
C ARG A 25 -10.61 18.64 -5.44
N GLU A 26 -11.15 19.75 -5.88
CA GLU A 26 -10.44 21.03 -5.90
C GLU A 26 -10.15 21.51 -4.48
N THR A 27 -11.12 21.41 -3.58
CA THR A 27 -10.96 21.70 -2.15
C THR A 27 -9.87 20.81 -1.51
N VAL A 28 -9.88 19.52 -1.81
CA VAL A 28 -8.88 18.59 -1.23
C VAL A 28 -7.46 18.84 -1.76
N GLU A 29 -7.32 19.12 -3.05
CA GLU A 29 -5.99 19.27 -3.68
C GLU A 29 -5.43 20.70 -3.54
N GLN A 30 -6.24 21.74 -3.57
CA GLN A 30 -5.79 23.14 -3.56
C GLN A 30 -6.01 23.85 -2.22
N GLU A 31 -7.03 23.44 -1.46
CA GLU A 31 -7.42 24.08 -0.21
C GLU A 31 -7.28 23.16 1.01
N ALA A 32 -6.38 22.17 0.94
CA ALA A 32 -6.15 21.20 2.02
C ALA A 32 -5.89 21.86 3.39
N ASP A 33 -5.28 23.03 3.41
CA ASP A 33 -5.02 23.79 4.62
C ASP A 33 -6.31 24.27 5.30
N ASN A 34 -7.39 24.49 4.53
CA ASN A 34 -8.72 24.80 5.08
C ASN A 34 -9.34 23.58 5.78
N ILE A 35 -9.06 22.36 5.29
CA ILE A 35 -9.52 21.11 5.92
C ILE A 35 -8.81 20.89 7.26
N LEU A 36 -7.53 21.23 7.34
CA LEU A 36 -6.71 21.09 8.55
C LEU A 36 -6.82 22.29 9.50
N LYS A 37 -7.54 23.33 9.10
CA LYS A 37 -7.75 24.50 9.93
C LYS A 37 -8.39 24.11 11.26
N ASP A 38 -7.85 24.64 12.34
CA ASP A 38 -8.29 24.38 13.71
C ASP A 38 -8.15 22.91 14.19
N ALA A 39 -7.49 22.01 13.40
CA ALA A 39 -7.28 20.61 13.77
C ALA A 39 -6.26 20.42 14.90
N ASP A 40 -5.56 21.47 15.30
CA ASP A 40 -4.70 21.54 16.50
C ASP A 40 -5.50 21.76 17.80
N VAL A 41 -6.71 22.28 17.70
CA VAL A 41 -7.57 22.62 18.85
C VAL A 41 -8.87 21.82 18.91
N CYS A 42 -9.29 21.21 17.80
CA CYS A 42 -10.50 20.39 17.76
C CYS A 42 -10.34 19.18 16.85
N ASP A 43 -11.17 18.15 17.08
CA ASP A 43 -11.19 16.95 16.21
C ASP A 43 -11.85 17.27 14.89
N VAL A 44 -11.11 17.10 13.80
CA VAL A 44 -11.60 17.18 12.42
C VAL A 44 -11.70 15.79 11.82
N ALA A 45 -12.87 15.39 11.34
CA ALA A 45 -13.11 14.12 10.70
C ALA A 45 -13.26 14.31 9.18
N PHE A 46 -12.36 13.71 8.40
CA PHE A 46 -12.44 13.69 6.93
C PHE A 46 -13.06 12.36 6.47
N LEU A 47 -14.30 12.40 6.00
CA LEU A 47 -15.09 11.24 5.60
C LEU A 47 -14.90 10.95 4.11
N VAL A 48 -14.54 9.71 3.78
CA VAL A 48 -14.28 9.25 2.41
C VAL A 48 -15.20 8.10 2.05
N VAL A 49 -15.85 8.17 0.90
CA VAL A 49 -16.63 7.05 0.37
C VAL A 49 -15.67 6.01 -0.22
N GLY A 50 -15.56 4.86 0.43
CA GLY A 50 -14.59 3.83 0.14
C GLY A 50 -13.46 3.79 1.17
N ASP A 51 -12.23 3.52 0.74
CA ASP A 51 -11.06 3.57 1.61
C ASP A 51 -10.34 4.91 1.46
N PRO A 52 -9.81 5.52 2.56
CA PRO A 52 -9.14 6.82 2.52
C PRO A 52 -7.97 6.90 1.54
N PHE A 53 -7.31 5.79 1.24
CA PHE A 53 -6.16 5.75 0.32
C PHE A 53 -6.43 5.00 -0.98
N GLY A 54 -7.68 4.62 -1.24
CA GLY A 54 -8.06 3.92 -2.47
C GLY A 54 -8.14 4.86 -3.68
N ALA A 55 -7.15 4.84 -4.56
CA ALA A 55 -7.11 5.61 -5.82
C ALA A 55 -7.30 7.13 -5.63
N THR A 56 -6.57 7.72 -4.67
CA THR A 56 -6.75 9.12 -4.25
C THR A 56 -5.41 9.79 -3.90
N THR A 57 -5.41 11.10 -3.77
CA THR A 57 -4.26 11.95 -3.40
C THR A 57 -4.21 12.28 -1.90
N HIS A 58 -5.02 11.62 -1.06
CA HIS A 58 -5.16 11.96 0.36
C HIS A 58 -3.88 11.76 1.20
N SER A 59 -2.87 11.09 0.67
CA SER A 59 -1.53 11.01 1.30
C SER A 59 -0.92 12.41 1.51
N ASP A 60 -1.20 13.38 0.62
CA ASP A 60 -0.75 14.75 0.78
C ASP A 60 -1.37 15.41 2.02
N LEU A 61 -2.65 15.15 2.29
CA LEU A 61 -3.32 15.65 3.50
C LEU A 61 -2.67 15.12 4.77
N VAL A 62 -2.26 13.84 4.79
CA VAL A 62 -1.52 13.23 5.91
C VAL A 62 -0.14 13.88 6.06
N LEU A 63 0.60 14.07 4.97
CA LEU A 63 1.91 14.74 5.01
C LEU A 63 1.82 16.16 5.55
N ARG A 64 0.78 16.91 5.17
CA ARG A 64 0.53 18.27 5.71
C ARG A 64 0.22 18.23 7.20
N ALA A 65 -0.66 17.31 7.64
CA ALA A 65 -0.97 17.15 9.07
C ALA A 65 0.31 16.86 9.88
N VAL A 66 1.17 15.95 9.40
CA VAL A 66 2.46 15.64 10.04
C VAL A 66 3.38 16.86 10.10
N LYS A 67 3.53 17.61 8.99
CA LYS A 67 4.34 18.85 8.94
C LYS A 67 3.85 19.93 9.91
N LEU A 68 2.54 19.99 10.15
CA LEU A 68 1.93 20.91 11.13
C LEU A 68 1.93 20.37 12.56
N GLY A 69 2.42 19.14 12.80
CA GLY A 69 2.42 18.50 14.12
C GLY A 69 1.03 18.06 14.60
N ILE A 70 0.06 17.95 13.69
CA ILE A 70 -1.31 17.54 13.98
C ILE A 70 -1.36 16.01 14.04
N PRO A 71 -1.79 15.39 15.17
CA PRO A 71 -1.96 13.95 15.27
C PRO A 71 -3.09 13.50 14.33
N TYR A 72 -2.89 12.36 13.65
CA TYR A 72 -3.90 11.81 12.77
C TYR A 72 -4.18 10.34 13.05
N LYS A 73 -5.38 9.89 12.70
CA LYS A 73 -5.78 8.48 12.77
C LYS A 73 -6.56 8.12 11.52
N VAL A 74 -6.14 7.05 10.86
CA VAL A 74 -6.85 6.53 9.69
C VAL A 74 -7.75 5.37 10.10
N ILE A 75 -9.00 5.37 9.61
CA ILE A 75 -9.96 4.29 9.78
C ILE A 75 -10.22 3.70 8.39
N HIS A 76 -9.75 2.49 8.17
CA HIS A 76 -9.84 1.81 6.88
C HIS A 76 -11.18 1.10 6.70
N ASN A 77 -11.53 0.88 5.42
CA ASN A 77 -12.59 -0.06 5.06
C ASN A 77 -12.08 -1.51 5.18
N ALA A 78 -12.99 -2.50 5.05
CA ALA A 78 -12.75 -3.91 5.35
C ALA A 78 -11.93 -4.65 4.28
N SER A 79 -10.88 -4.05 3.71
CA SER A 79 -10.02 -4.71 2.71
C SER A 79 -8.57 -4.30 2.85
N ILE A 80 -7.70 -5.28 3.10
CA ILE A 80 -6.24 -5.07 3.12
C ILE A 80 -5.72 -4.52 1.79
N MET A 81 -6.37 -4.87 0.68
CA MET A 81 -5.99 -4.41 -0.66
C MET A 81 -6.04 -2.88 -0.81
N ASN A 82 -6.88 -2.22 -0.02
CA ASN A 82 -6.98 -0.77 0.03
C ASN A 82 -6.28 -0.20 1.25
N ALA A 83 -6.44 -0.84 2.41
CA ALA A 83 -5.88 -0.40 3.67
C ALA A 83 -4.34 -0.33 3.66
N VAL A 84 -3.69 -1.11 2.78
CA VAL A 84 -2.25 -1.07 2.55
C VAL A 84 -1.73 0.32 2.16
N GLY A 85 -2.57 1.17 1.58
CA GLY A 85 -2.25 2.56 1.26
C GLY A 85 -1.90 3.44 2.48
N CYS A 86 -2.15 2.96 3.71
CA CYS A 86 -1.76 3.68 4.94
C CYS A 86 -0.25 3.93 5.06
N CYS A 87 0.58 3.16 4.36
CA CYS A 87 2.03 3.39 4.29
C CYS A 87 2.41 4.50 3.29
N GLY A 88 1.44 5.07 2.57
CA GLY A 88 1.63 6.14 1.61
C GLY A 88 1.89 5.71 0.17
N LEU A 89 2.03 4.41 -0.08
CA LEU A 89 2.10 3.88 -1.45
C LEU A 89 0.74 3.96 -2.12
N GLN A 90 0.72 4.41 -3.37
CA GLN A 90 -0.54 4.65 -4.09
C GLN A 90 -1.19 3.33 -4.53
N VAL A 91 -2.40 3.10 -4.03
CA VAL A 91 -3.20 1.91 -4.37
C VAL A 91 -4.15 2.24 -5.50
N GLY A 92 -3.84 1.76 -6.70
CA GLY A 92 -4.71 1.87 -7.86
C GLY A 92 -4.84 0.53 -8.57
N TYR A 93 -6.07 0.18 -8.95
CA TYR A 93 -6.30 -1.01 -9.75
C TYR A 93 -6.07 -0.72 -11.22
N ARG A 94 -5.05 -1.33 -11.83
CA ARG A 94 -5.01 -1.53 -13.28
C ARG A 94 -5.93 -2.70 -13.66
N SER A 95 -7.24 -2.58 -13.47
CA SER A 95 -8.14 -3.51 -14.13
C SER A 95 -8.23 -3.13 -15.63
N PHE A 96 -8.39 -4.14 -16.49
CA PHE A 96 -8.60 -3.95 -17.93
C PHE A 96 -9.82 -3.02 -18.21
N GLN A 97 -10.75 -2.97 -17.28
CA GLN A 97 -11.94 -2.12 -17.30
C GLN A 97 -11.61 -0.65 -16.98
N ALA A 98 -10.62 -0.38 -16.12
CA ALA A 98 -10.15 0.98 -15.84
C ALA A 98 -9.46 1.61 -17.07
N LYS A 99 -8.75 0.82 -17.89
CA LYS A 99 -8.21 1.29 -19.17
C LYS A 99 -9.31 1.76 -20.12
N CYS A 100 -10.48 1.15 -20.12
CA CYS A 100 -11.61 1.54 -20.97
C CYS A 100 -12.28 2.82 -20.46
N CYS A 101 -12.51 2.93 -19.14
CA CYS A 101 -13.09 4.11 -18.51
C CYS A 101 -12.13 5.31 -18.51
N LEU A 102 -10.82 5.08 -18.26
CA LEU A 102 -9.80 6.13 -18.37
C LEU A 102 -9.65 6.64 -19.82
N ARG A 103 -9.71 5.73 -20.81
CA ARG A 103 -9.64 6.13 -22.22
C ARG A 103 -10.84 6.95 -22.63
N LEU A 104 -12.06 6.65 -22.12
CA LEU A 104 -13.26 7.45 -22.37
C LEU A 104 -13.23 8.80 -21.64
N HIS A 105 -12.77 8.82 -20.38
CA HIS A 105 -12.63 10.05 -19.59
C HIS A 105 -11.52 10.96 -20.13
N MET A 106 -10.37 10.37 -20.51
CA MET A 106 -9.27 11.12 -21.13
C MET A 106 -9.63 11.67 -22.50
N THR A 107 -10.48 10.97 -23.28
CA THR A 107 -10.96 11.50 -24.57
C THR A 107 -11.89 12.71 -24.39
N LEU A 108 -12.73 12.71 -23.35
CA LEU A 108 -13.59 13.85 -23.02
C LEU A 108 -12.79 15.01 -22.38
N ALA A 109 -11.86 14.71 -21.48
CA ALA A 109 -10.97 15.70 -20.87
C ALA A 109 -9.99 16.31 -21.89
N SER A 110 -9.44 15.53 -22.83
CA SER A 110 -8.57 16.04 -23.89
C SER A 110 -9.31 16.92 -24.88
N ALA A 111 -10.59 16.67 -25.13
CA ALA A 111 -11.42 17.53 -25.97
C ALA A 111 -11.70 18.89 -25.32
N SER A 112 -11.90 18.94 -24.00
CA SER A 112 -12.08 20.19 -23.24
C SER A 112 -10.75 20.93 -23.03
N LEU A 113 -9.62 20.23 -22.85
CA LEU A 113 -8.29 20.81 -22.66
C LEU A 113 -7.66 21.36 -23.95
N LYS A 114 -8.04 20.83 -25.13
CA LYS A 114 -7.65 21.42 -26.41
C LYS A 114 -8.20 22.85 -26.63
N MET A 115 -9.29 23.20 -25.93
CA MET A 115 -9.85 24.56 -25.99
C MET A 115 -9.07 25.57 -25.13
N ILE A 116 -8.22 25.13 -24.19
CA ILE A 116 -7.52 26.04 -23.22
C ILE A 116 -6.03 26.18 -23.55
N GLY A 117 -5.50 25.52 -24.61
CA GLY A 117 -4.14 25.74 -25.10
C GLY A 117 -3.01 25.37 -24.14
N LYS A 118 -3.25 24.52 -23.15
CA LYS A 118 -2.21 23.95 -22.27
C LYS A 118 -2.28 22.43 -22.30
N THR A 119 -1.26 21.83 -22.91
CA THR A 119 -0.95 20.41 -22.73
C THR A 119 -0.47 20.24 -21.27
N VAL A 120 -1.40 19.99 -20.36
CA VAL A 120 -1.03 19.55 -19.01
C VAL A 120 -0.77 18.07 -19.11
N ALA A 121 0.43 17.71 -18.75
CA ALA A 121 1.03 16.38 -18.90
C ALA A 121 0.06 15.26 -18.50
N SER A 122 -0.29 14.43 -19.47
CA SER A 122 -0.94 13.12 -19.26
C SER A 122 -0.08 12.16 -18.41
N ASP A 123 1.18 12.51 -18.22
CA ASP A 123 2.18 11.67 -17.58
C ASP A 123 2.05 11.63 -16.06
N VAL A 124 1.60 12.72 -15.43
CA VAL A 124 1.42 12.79 -13.96
C VAL A 124 0.30 11.87 -13.46
N PHE A 125 -0.75 11.62 -14.26
CA PHE A 125 -1.87 10.76 -13.87
C PHE A 125 -1.60 9.26 -14.06
N THR A 126 -0.63 8.87 -14.88
CA THR A 126 -0.27 7.47 -15.11
C THR A 126 0.68 6.92 -14.06
N GLU A 127 1.40 7.76 -13.35
CA GLU A 127 2.41 7.35 -12.36
C GLU A 127 1.85 7.08 -10.95
N LEU A 128 0.68 7.63 -10.60
CA LEU A 128 0.07 7.52 -9.27
C LEU A 128 -0.62 6.18 -8.97
N TYR A 129 -0.67 5.23 -9.91
CA TYR A 129 -1.40 3.96 -9.75
C TYR A 129 -0.44 2.77 -9.92
N SER A 130 0.32 2.45 -8.89
CA SER A 130 1.53 1.66 -9.03
C SER A 130 1.51 0.24 -8.48
N PHE A 131 0.35 -0.32 -8.04
CA PHE A 131 0.31 -1.72 -7.63
C PHE A 131 0.06 -2.66 -8.82
N GLY A 132 0.89 -3.71 -8.91
CA GLY A 132 0.74 -4.81 -9.85
C GLY A 132 -0.09 -5.97 -9.29
N GLU A 133 0.19 -7.19 -9.77
CA GLU A 133 -0.47 -8.41 -9.30
C GLU A 133 -0.11 -8.66 -7.83
N THR A 134 -1.12 -8.85 -6.99
CA THR A 134 -0.93 -9.29 -5.60
C THR A 134 -0.48 -10.75 -5.58
N VAL A 135 0.48 -11.09 -4.75
CA VAL A 135 1.01 -12.45 -4.62
C VAL A 135 0.81 -13.00 -3.22
N SER A 136 0.78 -14.32 -3.09
CA SER A 136 0.80 -15.00 -1.80
C SER A 136 2.13 -15.69 -1.59
N ILE A 137 2.81 -15.41 -0.48
CA ILE A 137 4.03 -16.09 -0.04
C ILE A 137 3.61 -17.18 0.94
N VAL A 138 3.95 -18.42 0.61
CA VAL A 138 3.59 -19.60 1.41
C VAL A 138 4.74 -20.08 2.27
N PHE A 139 4.44 -20.75 3.39
CA PHE A 139 5.47 -21.38 4.20
C PHE A 139 6.22 -22.45 3.39
N TRP A 140 7.53 -22.34 3.37
CA TRP A 140 8.40 -23.39 2.87
C TRP A 140 8.45 -24.59 3.82
N THR A 141 8.58 -25.76 3.24
CA THR A 141 8.90 -27.00 3.95
C THR A 141 10.23 -27.53 3.47
N ASP A 142 10.77 -28.54 4.14
CA ASP A 142 12.07 -29.13 3.75
C ASP A 142 12.06 -29.70 2.32
N THR A 143 10.88 -30.18 1.87
CA THR A 143 10.71 -30.84 0.57
C THR A 143 10.02 -29.98 -0.49
N TRP A 144 9.41 -28.86 -0.10
CA TRP A 144 8.61 -28.02 -1.02
C TRP A 144 8.88 -26.55 -0.79
N LYS A 145 9.57 -25.93 -1.75
CA LYS A 145 9.96 -24.52 -1.73
C LYS A 145 9.57 -23.85 -3.04
N PRO A 146 8.29 -23.49 -3.23
CA PRO A 146 7.84 -22.84 -4.46
C PRO A 146 8.44 -21.45 -4.58
N GLU A 147 8.81 -21.05 -5.80
CA GLU A 147 9.39 -19.74 -6.13
C GLU A 147 8.54 -18.95 -7.13
N SER A 148 7.43 -19.51 -7.62
CA SER A 148 6.61 -18.88 -8.67
C SER A 148 6.04 -17.50 -8.32
N PHE A 149 5.89 -17.21 -7.02
CA PHE A 149 5.50 -15.88 -6.56
C PHE A 149 6.61 -14.85 -6.82
N PHE A 150 7.87 -15.26 -6.77
CA PHE A 150 9.01 -14.38 -7.01
C PHE A 150 9.03 -13.84 -8.45
N ASP A 151 8.75 -14.68 -9.43
CA ASP A 151 8.68 -14.26 -10.85
C ASP A 151 7.61 -13.19 -11.07
N LYS A 152 6.50 -13.27 -10.35
CA LYS A 152 5.43 -12.26 -10.40
C LYS A 152 5.86 -10.93 -9.76
N ILE A 153 6.55 -10.99 -8.61
CA ILE A 153 7.10 -9.80 -7.96
C ILE A 153 8.13 -9.13 -8.89
N GLU A 154 9.00 -9.91 -9.48
CA GLU A 154 10.02 -9.43 -10.41
C GLU A 154 9.40 -8.77 -11.65
N LYS A 155 8.37 -9.39 -12.25
CA LYS A 155 7.63 -8.83 -13.37
C LYS A 155 6.93 -7.51 -13.01
N ASN A 156 6.32 -7.43 -11.82
CA ASN A 156 5.72 -6.18 -11.35
C ASN A 156 6.80 -5.09 -11.24
N ARG A 157 7.93 -5.41 -10.62
CA ARG A 157 9.04 -4.46 -10.44
C ARG A 157 9.64 -3.99 -11.75
N GLN A 158 9.84 -4.88 -12.72
CA GLN A 158 10.31 -4.53 -14.07
C GLN A 158 9.34 -3.55 -14.77
N ASN A 159 8.05 -3.63 -14.46
CA ASN A 159 7.05 -2.69 -14.93
C ASN A 159 6.89 -1.44 -14.02
N GLY A 160 7.77 -1.25 -13.04
CA GLY A 160 7.71 -0.13 -12.10
C GLY A 160 6.59 -0.24 -11.06
N MET A 161 5.93 -1.40 -10.94
CA MET A 161 4.77 -1.59 -10.04
C MET A 161 5.19 -2.15 -8.68
N HIS A 162 4.50 -1.71 -7.62
CA HIS A 162 4.60 -2.30 -6.29
C HIS A 162 3.89 -3.65 -6.23
N THR A 163 4.33 -4.53 -5.35
CA THR A 163 3.69 -5.83 -5.14
C THR A 163 3.25 -5.96 -3.68
N LEU A 164 1.95 -6.13 -3.46
CA LEU A 164 1.44 -6.57 -2.17
C LEU A 164 1.63 -8.08 -2.05
N CYS A 165 2.36 -8.50 -1.02
CA CYS A 165 2.58 -9.89 -0.65
C CYS A 165 1.69 -10.24 0.55
N LEU A 166 0.71 -11.12 0.32
CA LEU A 166 -0.10 -11.72 1.36
C LEU A 166 0.68 -12.89 1.96
N LEU A 167 0.85 -12.86 3.27
CA LEU A 167 1.65 -13.83 3.99
C LEU A 167 0.78 -14.99 4.49
N ASP A 168 1.30 -16.21 4.38
CA ASP A 168 0.56 -17.46 4.67
C ASP A 168 0.11 -17.54 6.14
N ILE A 169 -1.07 -18.09 6.33
CA ILE A 169 -1.71 -18.30 7.64
C ILE A 169 -2.18 -19.75 7.72
N LYS A 170 -1.68 -20.50 8.71
CA LYS A 170 -2.07 -21.89 8.95
C LYS A 170 -2.78 -22.01 10.29
N VAL A 171 -4.09 -22.05 10.25
CA VAL A 171 -4.96 -22.07 11.46
C VAL A 171 -5.37 -23.51 11.84
N LYS A 172 -5.47 -24.41 10.86
CA LYS A 172 -5.92 -25.80 11.06
C LYS A 172 -4.94 -26.78 10.39
N GLU A 173 -3.69 -26.77 10.84
CA GLU A 173 -2.68 -27.73 10.38
C GLU A 173 -2.72 -28.97 11.27
N GLN A 174 -2.59 -30.16 10.70
CA GLN A 174 -2.47 -31.41 11.43
C GLN A 174 -1.11 -32.01 11.19
N SER A 175 -0.50 -32.61 12.23
CA SER A 175 0.70 -33.43 12.02
C SER A 175 0.34 -34.64 11.14
N LEU A 176 1.32 -35.10 10.36
CA LEU A 176 1.17 -36.30 9.52
C LEU A 176 0.65 -37.50 10.32
N GLU A 177 1.13 -37.65 11.56
CA GLU A 177 0.69 -38.73 12.45
C GLU A 177 -0.79 -38.62 12.80
N ASN A 178 -1.28 -37.42 13.15
CA ASN A 178 -2.70 -37.21 13.47
C ASN A 178 -3.57 -37.37 12.23
N LEU A 179 -3.10 -36.91 11.07
CA LEU A 179 -3.80 -37.09 9.80
C LEU A 179 -3.93 -38.58 9.43
N MET A 180 -2.85 -39.35 9.54
CA MET A 180 -2.85 -40.79 9.25
C MET A 180 -3.72 -41.59 10.22
N LYS A 181 -3.81 -41.16 11.48
CA LYS A 181 -4.65 -41.79 12.51
C LYS A 181 -6.10 -41.27 12.50
N GLY A 182 -6.48 -40.37 11.57
CA GLY A 182 -7.82 -39.78 11.49
C GLY A 182 -8.19 -38.92 12.70
N ARG A 183 -7.22 -38.48 13.49
CA ARG A 183 -7.43 -37.68 14.69
C ARG A 183 -7.57 -36.20 14.33
N LYS A 184 -8.67 -35.54 14.73
CA LYS A 184 -8.89 -34.10 14.53
C LYS A 184 -8.17 -33.24 15.58
N ILE A 185 -6.87 -33.48 15.72
CA ILE A 185 -5.98 -32.69 16.60
C ILE A 185 -5.19 -31.75 15.72
N TYR A 186 -5.29 -30.45 15.98
CA TYR A 186 -4.65 -29.39 15.19
C TYR A 186 -3.46 -28.82 15.93
N GLU A 187 -2.44 -28.48 15.16
CA GLU A 187 -1.26 -27.72 15.64
C GLU A 187 -1.71 -26.26 15.98
N PRO A 188 -0.98 -25.58 16.86
CA PRO A 188 -1.22 -24.17 17.13
C PRO A 188 -1.20 -23.34 15.84
N PRO A 189 -2.05 -22.29 15.70
CA PRO A 189 -2.05 -21.44 14.54
C PRO A 189 -0.69 -20.81 14.29
N ARG A 190 -0.24 -20.84 13.02
CA ARG A 190 1.00 -20.19 12.59
C ARG A 190 0.70 -19.08 11.62
N TYR A 191 1.36 -17.95 11.81
CA TYR A 191 1.24 -16.75 10.98
C TYR A 191 2.60 -16.39 10.46
N MET A 192 2.76 -16.26 9.15
CA MET A 192 4.03 -15.86 8.56
C MET A 192 4.32 -14.39 8.93
N SER A 193 5.53 -14.13 9.40
CA SER A 193 6.01 -12.78 9.67
C SER A 193 6.65 -12.14 8.43
N VAL A 194 6.80 -10.82 8.45
CA VAL A 194 7.58 -10.10 7.44
C VAL A 194 9.01 -10.62 7.34
N ASN A 195 9.64 -10.94 8.48
CA ASN A 195 11.00 -11.48 8.53
C ASN A 195 11.12 -12.79 7.74
N GLN A 196 10.23 -13.75 8.02
CA GLN A 196 10.22 -15.03 7.33
C GLN A 196 10.01 -14.88 5.82
N ALA A 197 9.12 -13.98 5.41
CA ALA A 197 8.90 -13.69 4.00
C ALA A 197 10.15 -13.05 3.35
N ALA A 198 10.78 -12.09 4.04
CA ALA A 198 12.01 -11.45 3.57
C ALA A 198 13.18 -12.45 3.46
N GLU A 199 13.33 -13.34 4.44
CA GLU A 199 14.34 -14.41 4.40
C GLU A 199 14.14 -15.34 3.20
N GLN A 200 12.89 -15.73 2.90
CA GLN A 200 12.59 -16.54 1.71
C GLN A 200 12.96 -15.80 0.41
N LEU A 201 12.61 -14.52 0.28
CA LEU A 201 12.98 -13.72 -0.88
C LEU A 201 14.49 -13.58 -1.03
N LEU A 202 15.21 -13.32 0.06
CA LEU A 202 16.68 -13.23 0.06
C LEU A 202 17.32 -14.55 -0.35
N ALA A 203 16.81 -15.70 0.14
CA ALA A 203 17.30 -17.02 -0.24
C ALA A 203 17.09 -17.28 -1.74
N ILE A 204 15.96 -16.89 -2.34
CA ILE A 204 15.72 -17.02 -3.77
C ILE A 204 16.70 -16.13 -4.56
N ILE A 205 16.94 -14.90 -4.14
CA ILE A 205 17.88 -13.98 -4.79
C ILE A 205 19.29 -14.59 -4.79
N GLN A 206 19.73 -15.14 -3.65
CA GLN A 206 21.03 -15.77 -3.53
C GLN A 206 21.15 -17.00 -4.44
N ASN A 207 20.13 -17.86 -4.47
CA ASN A 207 20.11 -19.05 -5.33
C ASN A 207 20.18 -18.68 -6.82
N ARG A 208 19.40 -17.70 -7.27
CA ARG A 208 19.41 -17.23 -8.66
C ARG A 208 20.77 -16.62 -9.04
N ARG A 209 21.35 -15.82 -8.15
CA ARG A 209 22.70 -15.29 -8.35
C ARG A 209 23.77 -16.37 -8.50
N LEU A 210 23.69 -17.46 -7.74
CA LEU A 210 24.58 -18.61 -7.89
C LEU A 210 24.39 -19.34 -9.22
N GLN A 211 23.19 -19.26 -9.82
CA GLN A 211 22.89 -19.81 -11.15
C GLN A 211 23.26 -18.84 -12.29
N GLY A 212 23.76 -17.64 -11.95
CA GLY A 212 24.15 -16.62 -12.95
C GLY A 212 22.95 -15.81 -13.49
N GLU A 213 21.80 -15.88 -12.83
CA GLU A 213 20.62 -15.09 -13.19
C GLU A 213 20.67 -13.71 -12.51
N GLU A 214 20.42 -12.66 -13.29
CA GLU A 214 20.25 -11.31 -12.77
C GLU A 214 18.79 -11.11 -12.34
N SER A 215 18.59 -10.60 -11.14
CA SER A 215 17.26 -10.29 -10.62
C SER A 215 17.02 -8.78 -10.53
N ALA A 216 15.82 -8.35 -10.87
CA ALA A 216 15.36 -6.98 -10.67
C ALA A 216 15.15 -6.65 -9.17
N ILE A 217 15.17 -7.65 -8.30
CA ILE A 217 15.03 -7.53 -6.85
C ILE A 217 16.38 -7.83 -6.22
N THR A 218 16.82 -6.97 -5.31
CA THR A 218 18.08 -7.11 -4.59
C THR A 218 17.86 -6.95 -3.09
N GLU A 219 18.88 -7.23 -2.31
CA GLU A 219 18.90 -7.01 -0.86
C GLU A 219 18.57 -5.54 -0.49
N ASN A 220 18.95 -4.61 -1.37
CA ASN A 220 18.72 -3.17 -1.20
C ASN A 220 17.36 -2.70 -1.72
N THR A 221 16.53 -3.58 -2.27
CA THR A 221 15.18 -3.21 -2.73
C THR A 221 14.37 -2.69 -1.55
N ILE A 222 13.78 -1.51 -1.72
CA ILE A 222 12.91 -0.92 -0.70
C ILE A 222 11.68 -1.81 -0.53
N CYS A 223 11.36 -2.10 0.71
CA CYS A 223 10.19 -2.88 1.11
C CYS A 223 9.47 -2.19 2.27
N VAL A 224 8.21 -2.53 2.45
CA VAL A 224 7.39 -2.04 3.57
C VAL A 224 6.76 -3.23 4.28
N GLY A 225 7.08 -3.36 5.55
CA GLY A 225 6.43 -4.30 6.44
C GLY A 225 5.24 -3.65 7.12
N LEU A 226 4.12 -4.33 7.14
CA LEU A 226 2.87 -3.90 7.77
C LEU A 226 2.43 -4.95 8.78
N ALA A 227 1.99 -4.51 9.96
CA ALA A 227 1.41 -5.39 10.96
C ALA A 227 0.15 -4.78 11.54
N ARG A 228 -0.89 -5.60 11.71
CA ARG A 228 -2.16 -5.25 12.37
C ARG A 228 -2.79 -3.96 11.83
N VAL A 229 -2.80 -3.81 10.50
CA VAL A 229 -3.33 -2.62 9.83
C VAL A 229 -4.76 -2.32 10.29
N GLY A 230 -5.00 -1.07 10.70
CA GLY A 230 -6.27 -0.60 11.23
C GLY A 230 -6.50 -0.87 12.72
N ALA A 231 -5.64 -1.64 13.39
CA ALA A 231 -5.70 -1.85 14.83
C ALA A 231 -4.99 -0.71 15.61
N PRO A 232 -5.30 -0.51 16.90
CA PRO A 232 -4.63 0.53 17.71
C PRO A 232 -3.12 0.34 17.85
N ASP A 233 -2.65 -0.91 17.70
CA ASP A 233 -1.25 -1.31 17.78
C ASP A 233 -0.64 -1.59 16.38
N GLN A 234 -1.23 -0.97 15.34
CA GLN A 234 -0.68 -1.00 13.98
C GLN A 234 0.79 -0.60 13.96
N LYS A 235 1.60 -1.35 13.23
CA LYS A 235 2.99 -1.00 12.93
C LYS A 235 3.24 -0.99 11.44
N ILE A 236 3.96 0.01 10.99
CA ILE A 236 4.47 0.16 9.62
C ILE A 236 5.97 0.34 9.73
N ALA A 237 6.74 -0.31 8.86
CA ALA A 237 8.18 -0.15 8.81
C ALA A 237 8.64 -0.17 7.34
N SER A 238 9.46 0.79 6.96
CA SER A 238 10.03 0.92 5.62
C SER A 238 11.55 0.82 5.68
N GLY A 239 12.13 0.05 4.77
CA GLY A 239 13.57 -0.19 4.70
C GLY A 239 13.92 -1.09 3.54
N THR A 240 15.16 -1.57 3.49
CA THR A 240 15.61 -2.53 2.50
C THR A 240 15.05 -3.93 2.77
N LEU A 241 15.05 -4.79 1.76
CA LEU A 241 14.63 -6.18 1.92
C LEU A 241 15.49 -6.89 2.98
N GLU A 242 16.78 -6.60 3.03
CA GLU A 242 17.69 -7.11 4.07
C GLU A 242 17.25 -6.66 5.47
N GLN A 243 16.90 -5.38 5.63
CA GLN A 243 16.40 -4.86 6.91
C GLN A 243 15.05 -5.47 7.32
N MET A 244 14.19 -5.83 6.35
CA MET A 244 12.92 -6.52 6.63
C MET A 244 13.14 -7.90 7.26
N SER A 245 14.26 -8.58 7.03
CA SER A 245 14.57 -9.87 7.66
C SER A 245 14.82 -9.77 9.17
N THR A 246 15.10 -8.56 9.67
CA THR A 246 15.44 -8.33 11.08
C THR A 246 14.48 -7.40 11.81
N VAL A 247 13.53 -6.76 11.08
CA VAL A 247 12.60 -5.81 11.68
C VAL A 247 11.61 -6.51 12.62
N GLU A 248 11.37 -5.93 13.78
CA GLU A 248 10.40 -6.47 14.73
C GLU A 248 9.06 -5.71 14.68
N LEU A 249 8.06 -6.35 14.10
CA LEU A 249 6.70 -5.81 13.99
C LEU A 249 5.75 -6.35 15.06
N GLY A 250 6.17 -7.35 15.84
CA GLY A 250 5.38 -7.94 16.91
C GLY A 250 4.38 -8.99 16.45
N GLY A 251 3.20 -9.04 17.08
CA GLY A 251 2.17 -10.06 16.82
C GLY A 251 1.56 -10.02 15.43
N PRO A 252 0.84 -11.09 15.02
CA PRO A 252 0.17 -11.15 13.74
C PRO A 252 -0.98 -10.12 13.64
N LEU A 253 -1.51 -9.79 12.45
CA LEU A 253 -1.25 -10.28 11.10
C LEU A 253 -0.26 -9.36 10.38
N HIS A 254 0.59 -9.94 9.54
CA HIS A 254 1.58 -9.19 8.78
C HIS A 254 1.28 -9.21 7.27
N SER A 255 1.74 -8.18 6.56
CA SER A 255 1.83 -8.10 5.11
C SER A 255 3.15 -7.47 4.71
N LEU A 256 3.68 -7.82 3.54
CA LEU A 256 4.90 -7.26 3.00
C LEU A 256 4.60 -6.60 1.66
N ILE A 257 5.20 -5.43 1.40
CA ILE A 257 5.16 -4.81 0.08
C ILE A 257 6.59 -4.75 -0.44
N VAL A 258 6.79 -5.20 -1.67
CA VAL A 258 8.01 -4.97 -2.44
C VAL A 258 7.74 -3.81 -3.38
N THR A 259 8.52 -2.73 -3.27
CA THR A 259 8.27 -1.53 -4.07
C THR A 259 8.78 -1.69 -5.51
N GLY A 260 8.06 -1.08 -6.44
CA GLY A 260 8.51 -0.81 -7.80
C GLY A 260 9.24 0.54 -7.88
N THR A 261 8.87 1.34 -8.88
CA THR A 261 9.34 2.72 -8.99
C THR A 261 8.56 3.60 -8.01
N LEU A 262 9.28 4.29 -7.12
CA LEU A 262 8.69 5.17 -6.12
C LEU A 262 8.48 6.58 -6.68
N HIS A 263 7.30 7.13 -6.46
CA HIS A 263 7.04 8.55 -6.66
C HIS A 263 7.63 9.37 -5.50
N PRO A 264 8.07 10.65 -5.70
CA PRO A 264 8.61 11.46 -4.62
C PRO A 264 7.72 11.58 -3.37
N LEU A 265 6.40 11.70 -3.54
CA LEU A 265 5.44 11.73 -2.43
C LEU A 265 5.36 10.39 -1.68
N GLU A 266 5.46 9.26 -2.39
CA GLU A 266 5.51 7.95 -1.77
C GLU A 266 6.78 7.80 -0.93
N LEU A 267 7.92 8.26 -1.47
CA LEU A 267 9.19 8.26 -0.74
C LEU A 267 9.10 9.13 0.53
N GLU A 268 8.49 10.31 0.44
CA GLU A 268 8.28 11.20 1.59
C GLU A 268 7.39 10.55 2.66
N MET A 269 6.34 9.83 2.26
CA MET A 269 5.49 9.07 3.18
C MET A 269 6.26 7.91 3.84
N LEU A 270 7.05 7.16 3.08
CA LEU A 270 7.85 6.05 3.62
C LEU A 270 8.89 6.52 4.65
N GLN A 271 9.39 7.74 4.51
CA GLN A 271 10.30 8.35 5.49
C GLN A 271 9.66 8.60 6.86
N LEU A 272 8.33 8.52 6.99
CA LEU A 272 7.64 8.59 8.28
C LEU A 272 7.78 7.28 9.09
N PHE A 273 8.18 6.18 8.44
CA PHE A 273 8.22 4.84 9.04
C PHE A 273 9.57 4.14 8.89
N PRO A 274 10.72 4.81 9.08
CA PRO A 274 12.01 4.22 8.78
C PRO A 274 12.35 3.09 9.74
N VAL A 275 12.94 2.02 9.25
CA VAL A 275 13.68 1.06 10.07
C VAL A 275 14.96 1.72 10.58
N ALA A 276 15.37 1.42 11.80
CA ALA A 276 16.61 1.96 12.37
C ALA A 276 17.81 1.69 11.44
N GLY A 277 18.54 2.75 11.09
CA GLY A 277 19.68 2.68 10.16
C GLY A 277 19.32 2.68 8.68
N SER A 278 18.04 2.84 8.30
CA SER A 278 17.67 3.02 6.90
C SER A 278 17.96 4.45 6.45
N SER A 279 18.74 4.58 5.37
CA SER A 279 18.97 5.88 4.71
C SER A 279 18.25 5.88 3.38
N PHE A 280 17.15 6.63 3.27
CA PHE A 280 16.44 6.83 2.01
C PHE A 280 17.14 7.83 1.07
N GLU A 281 18.20 8.50 1.54
CA GLU A 281 18.92 9.54 0.78
C GLU A 281 19.59 9.02 -0.50
N GLN A 282 19.98 7.74 -0.54
CA GLN A 282 20.67 7.16 -1.70
C GLN A 282 19.73 6.87 -2.90
N HIS A 283 18.43 6.81 -2.70
CA HIS A 283 17.47 6.47 -3.75
C HIS A 283 16.90 7.67 -4.50
N ALA A 284 17.05 8.88 -3.97
CA ALA A 284 16.67 10.13 -4.64
C ALA A 284 17.63 10.50 -5.80
N CYS A 285 18.88 10.02 -5.75
CA CYS A 285 19.94 10.42 -6.69
C CYS A 285 19.95 9.65 -8.02
N GLN A 286 19.18 8.58 -8.18
CA GLN A 286 19.17 7.77 -9.41
C GLN A 286 18.24 8.29 -10.53
N ARG A 287 17.60 9.45 -10.36
CA ARG A 287 16.67 10.04 -11.36
C ARG A 287 17.21 11.28 -12.09
N THR A 288 18.49 11.60 -11.96
CA THR A 288 19.10 12.78 -12.66
C THR A 288 20.18 12.40 -13.66
N THR A 289 20.11 11.20 -14.23
CA THR A 289 20.95 10.85 -15.40
C THR A 289 20.11 10.24 -16.50
#